data_ad63e280c1c6356102ab19efd1681dad
#
_entry.id   ad63e280c1c6356102ab19efd1681dad
#
_cell.length_a   1.000
_cell.length_b   1.000
_cell.length_c   1.000
_cell.angle_alpha   90.00
_cell.angle_beta   90.00
_cell.angle_gamma   90.00
#
_symmetry.space_group_name_H-M   'P 1'
#
loop_
_entity.id
_entity.type
_entity.pdbx_description
1 polymer ?
#
loop_
_entity_poly.entity_id
_entity_poly.type
_entity_poly.pdbx_seq_one_letter_code
_entity_poly.pdbx_strand_id
1 'polypeptide(L)'
;MIAENIDNINTNNIIICDPIKNSIMQYSNFYKIVYSNELLSLNGLYILFDLNKININKDKLNFNYSDNKDTIDKIAIIENYILNLICSNKNKIFKITELLSNGFIKYCSNEINNIVYFNNMHNNKSLILKISGLWETKENIGVTFKIILIEDIISFN
;
A
#
# COMPACT_ATOMS: atom_id res chain seq x y z
N MET A 1 4.15 10.45 -9.93
CA MET A 1 4.37 9.33 -8.95
C MET A 1 4.56 8.06 -9.77
N ILE A 2 5.54 7.22 -9.43
CA ILE A 2 5.78 5.93 -10.09
C ILE A 2 5.25 4.86 -9.15
N ALA A 3 4.39 3.97 -9.64
CA ALA A 3 3.89 2.82 -8.91
C ALA A 3 4.09 1.56 -9.77
N GLU A 4 4.47 0.47 -9.13
CA GLU A 4 4.63 -0.83 -9.79
C GLU A 4 3.31 -1.59 -9.75
N ASN A 5 2.95 -2.23 -10.87
CA ASN A 5 1.77 -3.10 -10.88
C ASN A 5 1.97 -4.25 -9.89
N ILE A 6 0.90 -4.61 -9.16
CA ILE A 6 0.95 -5.67 -8.13
C ILE A 6 1.53 -6.98 -8.66
N ASP A 7 1.28 -7.30 -9.93
CA ASP A 7 1.76 -8.53 -10.56
C ASP A 7 3.27 -8.52 -10.86
N ASN A 8 3.88 -7.33 -10.87
CA ASN A 8 5.30 -7.13 -11.20
C ASN A 8 6.15 -6.83 -9.96
N ILE A 9 5.57 -6.78 -8.77
CA ILE A 9 6.32 -6.51 -7.53
C ILE A 9 7.36 -7.59 -7.29
N ASN A 10 8.63 -7.20 -7.32
CA ASN A 10 9.73 -8.05 -6.89
C ASN A 10 10.09 -7.71 -5.43
N THR A 11 9.74 -8.60 -4.52
CA THR A 11 9.99 -8.40 -3.08
C THR A 11 11.47 -8.32 -2.73
N ASN A 12 12.38 -8.85 -3.55
CA ASN A 12 13.83 -8.73 -3.34
C ASN A 12 14.34 -7.28 -3.51
N ASN A 13 13.55 -6.42 -4.16
CA ASN A 13 13.85 -5.00 -4.33
C ASN A 13 13.45 -4.15 -3.12
N ILE A 14 12.86 -4.76 -2.08
CA ILE A 14 12.45 -4.07 -0.85
C ILE A 14 13.62 -4.04 0.12
N ILE A 15 14.08 -2.85 0.46
CA ILE A 15 15.18 -2.60 1.37
C ILE A 15 14.63 -1.94 2.63
N ILE A 16 15.00 -2.48 3.80
CA ILE A 16 14.68 -1.89 5.10
C ILE A 16 15.91 -1.08 5.55
N CYS A 17 15.70 0.18 5.89
CA CYS A 17 16.73 1.04 6.44
C CYS A 17 16.90 0.81 7.96
N ASP A 18 18.00 1.30 8.52
CA ASP A 18 18.21 1.28 9.96
C ASP A 18 17.09 1.97 10.73
N PRO A 19 16.77 1.48 11.93
CA PRO A 19 15.70 2.05 12.74
C PRO A 19 16.04 3.47 13.22
N ILE A 20 15.02 4.32 13.18
CA ILE A 20 15.06 5.64 13.80
C ILE A 20 13.96 5.74 14.87
N LYS A 21 14.12 6.64 15.85
CA LYS A 21 13.04 6.91 16.81
C LYS A 21 11.80 7.44 16.06
N ASN A 22 10.66 6.83 16.35
CA ASN A 22 9.41 7.25 15.74
C ASN A 22 8.94 8.58 16.35
N SER A 23 8.78 9.60 15.51
CA SER A 23 8.35 10.93 15.95
C SER A 23 6.84 11.04 16.27
N ILE A 24 6.03 10.09 15.73
CA ILE A 24 4.58 10.09 15.87
C ILE A 24 4.15 9.20 17.04
N MET A 25 4.79 8.04 17.19
CA MET A 25 4.46 7.05 18.22
C MET A 25 5.57 7.00 19.26
N GLN A 26 5.28 7.45 20.49
CA GLN A 26 6.25 7.42 21.59
C GLN A 26 6.72 6.00 21.90
N TYR A 27 7.98 5.87 22.31
CA TYR A 27 8.61 4.59 22.68
C TYR A 27 8.60 3.54 21.57
N SER A 28 8.63 3.97 20.32
CA SER A 28 8.68 3.09 19.16
C SER A 28 9.81 3.46 18.20
N ASN A 29 10.21 2.48 17.39
CA ASN A 29 11.12 2.66 16.27
C ASN A 29 10.34 2.72 14.96
N PHE A 30 10.93 3.37 13.97
CA PHE A 30 10.44 3.38 12.59
C PHE A 30 11.54 2.93 11.65
N TYR A 31 11.24 1.96 10.81
CA TYR A 31 12.12 1.42 9.77
C TYR A 31 11.60 1.89 8.42
N LYS A 32 12.33 2.76 7.78
CA LYS A 32 11.97 3.25 6.45
C LYS A 32 12.13 2.14 5.43
N ILE A 33 11.19 2.05 4.47
CA ILE A 33 11.27 1.19 3.29
C ILE A 33 11.77 2.01 2.10
N VAL A 34 12.68 1.41 1.35
CA VAL A 34 13.10 1.84 0.02
C VAL A 34 12.82 0.69 -0.95
N TYR A 35 12.19 0.99 -2.06
CA TYR A 35 12.05 0.05 -3.18
C TYR A 35 13.04 0.45 -4.26
N SER A 36 13.98 -0.42 -4.58
CA SER A 36 15.06 -0.10 -5.51
C SER A 36 15.32 -1.23 -6.49
N ASN A 37 15.34 -0.90 -7.78
CA ASN A 37 15.75 -1.79 -8.86
C ASN A 37 16.84 -1.12 -9.70
N GLU A 38 17.22 -1.72 -10.82
CA GLU A 38 18.28 -1.20 -11.71
C GLU A 38 17.99 0.19 -12.30
N LEU A 39 16.72 0.57 -12.39
CA LEU A 39 16.27 1.79 -13.08
C LEU A 39 15.92 2.94 -12.13
N LEU A 40 15.45 2.61 -10.94
CA LEU A 40 14.94 3.62 -10.00
C LEU A 40 15.04 3.19 -8.54
N SER A 41 15.04 4.20 -7.67
CA SER A 41 14.93 4.03 -6.23
C SER A 41 13.82 4.93 -5.69
N LEU A 42 12.85 4.33 -5.00
CA LEU A 42 11.67 5.00 -4.47
C LEU A 42 11.68 5.01 -2.94
N ASN A 43 11.25 6.13 -2.38
CA ASN A 43 11.06 6.30 -0.95
C ASN A 43 9.72 5.69 -0.51
N GLY A 44 9.71 4.37 -0.30
CA GLY A 44 8.54 3.55 -0.04
C GLY A 44 8.20 2.63 -1.20
N LEU A 45 7.37 1.62 -0.93
CA LEU A 45 6.81 0.72 -1.93
C LEU A 45 5.46 1.28 -2.39
N TYR A 46 5.30 1.48 -3.70
CA TYR A 46 4.07 1.96 -4.33
C TYR A 46 3.51 0.87 -5.22
N ILE A 47 2.36 0.31 -4.85
CA ILE A 47 1.70 -0.81 -5.51
C ILE A 47 0.45 -0.30 -6.21
N LEU A 48 0.41 -0.41 -7.54
CA LEU A 48 -0.79 -0.18 -8.34
C LEU A 48 -1.62 -1.47 -8.39
N PHE A 49 -2.90 -1.38 -8.06
CA PHE A 49 -3.84 -2.49 -8.10
C PHE A 49 -5.26 -2.02 -8.38
N ASP A 50 -6.09 -2.90 -8.89
CA ASP A 50 -7.48 -2.65 -9.20
C ASP A 50 -8.41 -3.39 -8.23
N LEU A 51 -9.52 -2.74 -7.89
CA LEU A 51 -10.63 -3.38 -7.20
C LEU A 51 -11.91 -3.30 -8.03
N ASN A 52 -12.65 -4.40 -8.03
CA ASN A 52 -13.90 -4.57 -8.76
C ASN A 52 -15.10 -4.14 -7.91
N LYS A 53 -16.13 -3.62 -8.56
CA LYS A 53 -17.44 -3.31 -7.94
C LYS A 53 -17.34 -2.42 -6.71
N ILE A 54 -16.59 -1.33 -6.83
CA ILE A 54 -16.40 -0.37 -5.76
C ILE A 54 -17.60 0.57 -5.66
N ASN A 55 -18.06 0.80 -4.44
CA ASN A 55 -18.96 1.88 -4.09
C ASN A 55 -18.21 2.97 -3.32
N ILE A 56 -18.18 4.18 -3.88
CA ILE A 56 -17.49 5.34 -3.30
C ILE A 56 -18.47 6.16 -2.49
N ASN A 57 -18.18 6.40 -1.23
CA ASN A 57 -18.95 7.29 -0.36
C ASN A 57 -18.00 8.23 0.39
N LYS A 58 -17.94 9.49 -0.06
CA LYS A 58 -17.01 10.53 0.44
C LYS A 58 -15.55 10.07 0.34
N ASP A 59 -14.90 9.85 1.48
CA ASP A 59 -13.50 9.40 1.62
C ASP A 59 -13.36 7.88 1.82
N LYS A 60 -14.45 7.13 1.55
CA LYS A 60 -14.53 5.70 1.84
C LYS A 60 -14.87 4.90 0.60
N LEU A 61 -14.20 3.76 0.45
CA LEU A 61 -14.48 2.75 -0.55
C LEU A 61 -15.07 1.53 0.13
N ASN A 62 -16.16 1.03 -0.41
CA ASN A 62 -16.78 -0.23 -0.01
C ASN A 62 -16.77 -1.18 -1.20
N PHE A 63 -16.45 -2.43 -0.96
CA PHE A 63 -16.40 -3.49 -1.97
C PHE A 63 -16.58 -4.86 -1.32
N ASN A 64 -16.87 -5.88 -2.13
CA ASN A 64 -16.97 -7.24 -1.64
C ASN A 64 -15.60 -7.94 -1.70
N TYR A 65 -15.20 -8.60 -0.62
CA TYR A 65 -13.98 -9.40 -0.58
C TYR A 65 -13.97 -10.48 -1.67
N SER A 66 -15.08 -11.20 -1.86
CA SER A 66 -15.17 -12.29 -2.85
C SER A 66 -14.89 -11.87 -4.29
N ASP A 67 -15.27 -10.64 -4.66
CA ASP A 67 -15.03 -10.10 -6.00
C ASP A 67 -13.57 -9.67 -6.22
N ASN A 68 -12.76 -9.56 -5.14
CA ASN A 68 -11.41 -8.99 -5.13
C ASN A 68 -10.37 -9.90 -4.45
N LYS A 69 -10.75 -11.15 -4.18
CA LYS A 69 -9.96 -12.08 -3.37
C LYS A 69 -8.52 -12.21 -3.86
N ASP A 70 -8.30 -12.43 -5.16
CA ASP A 70 -6.96 -12.66 -5.70
C ASP A 70 -6.02 -11.45 -5.49
N THR A 71 -6.53 -10.24 -5.68
CA THR A 71 -5.80 -9.00 -5.44
C THR A 71 -5.48 -8.83 -3.95
N ILE A 72 -6.45 -9.10 -3.08
CA ILE A 72 -6.29 -8.98 -1.63
C ILE A 72 -5.29 -10.02 -1.10
N ASP A 73 -5.34 -11.25 -1.59
CA ASP A 73 -4.41 -12.32 -1.22
C ASP A 73 -2.96 -11.97 -1.63
N LYS A 74 -2.76 -11.36 -2.81
CA LYS A 74 -1.44 -10.85 -3.24
C LYS A 74 -0.92 -9.76 -2.31
N ILE A 75 -1.77 -8.81 -1.92
CA ILE A 75 -1.39 -7.74 -0.98
C ILE A 75 -1.05 -8.34 0.39
N ALA A 76 -1.81 -9.32 0.86
CA ALA A 76 -1.55 -10.02 2.12
C ALA A 76 -0.18 -10.73 2.11
N ILE A 77 0.20 -11.34 1.00
CA ILE A 77 1.52 -11.96 0.82
C ILE A 77 2.63 -10.90 0.93
N ILE A 78 2.46 -9.74 0.29
CA ILE A 78 3.43 -8.64 0.34
C ILE A 78 3.53 -8.08 1.76
N GLU A 79 2.39 -7.83 2.45
CA GLU A 79 2.37 -7.35 3.83
C GLU A 79 3.09 -8.34 4.76
N ASN A 80 2.80 -9.64 4.64
CA ASN A 80 3.46 -10.68 5.41
C ASN A 80 4.97 -10.72 5.13
N TYR A 81 5.39 -10.61 3.88
CA TYR A 81 6.80 -10.55 3.51
C TYR A 81 7.51 -9.39 4.21
N ILE A 82 6.95 -8.19 4.12
CA ILE A 82 7.52 -6.98 4.73
C ILE A 82 7.64 -7.13 6.25
N LEU A 83 6.61 -7.63 6.92
CA LEU A 83 6.61 -7.85 8.38
C LEU A 83 7.63 -8.93 8.82
N ASN A 84 8.09 -9.79 7.91
CA ASN A 84 9.12 -10.79 8.17
C ASN A 84 10.55 -10.30 7.88
N LEU A 85 10.74 -9.15 7.24
CA LEU A 85 12.08 -8.60 6.98
C LEU A 85 12.82 -8.20 8.27
N ILE A 86 12.08 -7.89 9.32
CA ILE A 86 12.64 -7.64 10.65
C ILE A 86 12.50 -8.91 11.48
N CYS A 87 13.63 -9.50 11.89
CA CYS A 87 13.65 -10.65 12.81
C CYS A 87 13.21 -10.18 14.20
N SER A 88 11.94 -10.23 14.47
CA SER A 88 11.34 -9.80 15.73
C SER A 88 10.36 -10.86 16.25
N ASN A 89 10.43 -11.14 17.55
CA ASN A 89 9.47 -12.02 18.25
C ASN A 89 8.18 -11.30 18.65
N LYS A 90 7.93 -10.10 18.10
CA LYS A 90 6.77 -9.27 18.41
C LYS A 90 5.52 -9.71 17.66
N ASN A 91 4.37 -9.31 18.15
CA ASN A 91 3.09 -9.58 17.49
C ASN A 91 3.03 -8.78 16.18
N LYS A 92 2.78 -9.45 15.07
CA LYS A 92 2.62 -8.84 13.75
C LYS A 92 1.18 -8.35 13.57
N ILE A 93 1.02 -7.09 13.21
CA ILE A 93 -0.27 -6.45 12.97
C ILE A 93 -0.48 -6.32 11.46
N PHE A 94 -1.37 -7.15 10.90
CA PHE A 94 -1.71 -7.21 9.48
C PHE A 94 -2.84 -6.22 9.15
N LYS A 95 -2.57 -4.92 9.27
CA LYS A 95 -3.62 -3.90 9.17
C LYS A 95 -4.14 -3.69 7.76
N ILE A 96 -3.32 -3.83 6.73
CA ILE A 96 -3.74 -3.71 5.33
C ILE A 96 -4.67 -4.87 4.99
N THR A 97 -4.24 -6.08 5.28
CA THR A 97 -5.03 -7.30 5.04
C THR A 97 -6.36 -7.27 5.79
N GLU A 98 -6.38 -6.84 7.05
CA GLU A 98 -7.61 -6.69 7.85
C GLU A 98 -8.59 -5.72 7.17
N LEU A 99 -8.14 -4.53 6.78
CA LEU A 99 -9.00 -3.52 6.15
C LEU A 99 -9.56 -4.00 4.80
N LEU A 100 -8.72 -4.59 3.96
CA LEU A 100 -9.13 -5.09 2.65
C LEU A 100 -10.08 -6.29 2.77
N SER A 101 -9.84 -7.19 3.72
CA SER A 101 -10.74 -8.34 3.97
C SER A 101 -12.11 -7.92 4.50
N ASN A 102 -12.17 -6.81 5.24
CA ASN A 102 -13.44 -6.23 5.70
C ASN A 102 -14.22 -5.50 4.59
N GLY A 103 -13.64 -5.36 3.38
CA GLY A 103 -14.28 -4.70 2.26
C GLY A 103 -14.49 -3.18 2.45
N PHE A 104 -13.68 -2.57 3.31
CA PHE A 104 -13.80 -1.17 3.67
C PHE A 104 -12.43 -0.53 3.85
N ILE A 105 -12.18 0.56 3.08
CA ILE A 105 -10.95 1.36 3.20
C ILE A 105 -11.24 2.86 3.13
N LYS A 106 -10.41 3.65 3.81
CA LYS A 106 -10.31 5.09 3.58
C LYS A 106 -9.21 5.37 2.59
N TYR A 107 -9.43 6.34 1.73
CA TYR A 107 -8.44 6.77 0.76
C TYR A 107 -8.17 8.28 0.84
N CYS A 108 -7.02 8.70 0.31
CA CYS A 108 -6.66 10.09 0.13
C CYS A 108 -6.91 10.50 -1.32
N SER A 109 -7.74 11.54 -1.55
CA SER A 109 -8.04 12.05 -2.89
C SER A 109 -7.08 13.15 -3.39
N ASN A 110 -6.31 13.77 -2.51
CA ASN A 110 -5.70 15.08 -2.76
C ASN A 110 -4.22 15.09 -3.17
N GLU A 111 -3.59 13.97 -3.50
CA GLU A 111 -2.17 13.93 -3.87
C GLU A 111 -1.88 13.75 -5.37
N ILE A 112 -2.88 13.95 -6.25
CA ILE A 112 -2.82 13.48 -7.66
C ILE A 112 -2.44 14.59 -8.66
N ASN A 113 -1.70 15.61 -8.30
CA ASN A 113 -1.35 16.66 -9.27
C ASN A 113 -0.30 16.26 -10.33
N ASN A 114 0.30 15.06 -10.28
CA ASN A 114 1.34 14.66 -11.22
C ASN A 114 1.42 13.14 -11.50
N ILE A 115 0.30 12.44 -11.63
CA ILE A 115 0.34 11.02 -12.02
C ILE A 115 0.13 10.89 -13.52
N VAL A 116 1.10 10.28 -14.22
CA VAL A 116 0.97 9.92 -15.63
C VAL A 116 0.29 8.54 -15.69
N TYR A 117 -0.84 8.46 -16.37
CA TYR A 117 -1.62 7.22 -16.50
C TYR A 117 -1.39 6.54 -17.83
N PHE A 118 -1.38 5.21 -17.80
CA PHE A 118 -1.64 4.40 -18.98
C PHE A 118 -3.09 3.93 -18.93
N ASN A 119 -3.86 4.33 -19.94
CA ASN A 119 -5.30 4.07 -20.05
C ASN A 119 -5.63 2.58 -20.18
N ASN A 120 -6.54 2.09 -19.33
CA ASN A 120 -7.49 1.07 -19.71
C ASN A 120 -8.84 1.39 -19.06
N MET A 121 -9.80 1.79 -19.90
CA MET A 121 -11.19 2.06 -19.51
C MET A 121 -11.91 0.76 -19.17
N HIS A 122 -12.05 0.46 -17.89
CA HIS A 122 -13.03 -0.51 -17.39
C HIS A 122 -13.65 0.00 -16.08
N ASN A 123 -14.84 -0.49 -15.73
CA ASN A 123 -15.62 -0.16 -14.51
C ASN A 123 -14.88 -0.45 -13.17
N ASN A 124 -13.59 -0.69 -13.22
CA ASN A 124 -12.71 -0.94 -12.11
C ASN A 124 -12.02 0.36 -11.74
N LYS A 125 -11.85 0.60 -10.44
CA LYS A 125 -11.09 1.74 -9.95
C LYS A 125 -9.69 1.30 -9.57
N SER A 126 -8.71 2.01 -10.13
CA SER A 126 -7.30 1.80 -9.80
C SER A 126 -6.93 2.54 -8.52
N LEU A 127 -6.14 1.88 -7.71
CA LEU A 127 -5.68 2.35 -6.40
C LEU A 127 -4.17 2.21 -6.30
N ILE A 128 -3.54 3.10 -5.54
CA ILE A 128 -2.15 2.96 -5.16
C ILE A 128 -2.07 2.72 -3.66
N LEU A 129 -1.51 1.59 -3.27
CA LEU A 129 -1.08 1.33 -1.90
C LEU A 129 0.37 1.79 -1.75
N LYS A 130 0.60 2.81 -0.93
CA LYS A 130 1.94 3.24 -0.53
C LYS A 130 2.27 2.66 0.82
N ILE A 131 3.33 1.87 0.92
CA ILE A 131 3.92 1.41 2.18
C ILE A 131 5.21 2.18 2.42
N SER A 132 5.23 3.00 3.48
CA SER A 132 6.35 3.91 3.77
C SER A 132 7.41 3.29 4.66
N GLY A 133 7.04 2.31 5.49
CA GLY A 133 7.95 1.68 6.44
C GLY A 133 7.21 0.81 7.45
N LEU A 134 7.97 0.35 8.44
CA LEU A 134 7.46 -0.41 9.58
C LEU A 134 7.61 0.41 10.85
N TRP A 135 6.63 0.32 11.71
CA TRP A 135 6.72 0.78 13.09
C TRP A 135 6.86 -0.41 14.03
N GLU A 136 7.62 -0.25 15.08
CA GLU A 136 7.87 -1.28 16.07
C GLU A 136 7.79 -0.70 17.48
N THR A 137 6.91 -1.27 18.30
CA THR A 137 6.80 -0.98 19.74
C THR A 137 7.47 -2.08 20.56
N LYS A 138 7.28 -2.05 21.88
CA LYS A 138 7.77 -3.12 22.76
C LYS A 138 7.14 -4.47 22.42
N GLU A 139 5.86 -4.50 22.02
CA GLU A 139 5.07 -5.73 21.89
C GLU A 139 4.66 -6.03 20.45
N ASN A 140 4.52 -5.00 19.62
CA ASN A 140 3.92 -5.12 18.29
C ASN A 140 4.81 -4.56 17.19
N ILE A 141 4.63 -5.08 15.97
CA ILE A 141 5.20 -4.55 14.74
C ILE A 141 4.10 -4.47 13.67
N GLY A 142 4.10 -3.40 12.87
CA GLY A 142 3.14 -3.21 11.80
C GLY A 142 3.67 -2.30 10.70
N VAL A 143 2.92 -2.15 9.63
CA VAL A 143 3.28 -1.29 8.49
C VAL A 143 2.64 0.09 8.60
N THR A 144 3.35 1.11 8.12
CA THR A 144 2.81 2.45 7.88
C THR A 144 2.47 2.57 6.41
N PHE A 145 1.20 2.81 6.11
CA PHE A 145 0.71 2.85 4.74
C PHE A 145 -0.36 3.91 4.52
N LYS A 146 -0.64 4.21 3.27
CA LYS A 146 -1.82 4.94 2.81
C LYS A 146 -2.33 4.37 1.50
N ILE A 147 -3.62 4.58 1.23
CA ILE A 147 -4.27 4.19 -0.02
C ILE A 147 -4.70 5.47 -0.73
N ILE A 148 -4.39 5.55 -2.02
CA ILE A 148 -4.66 6.69 -2.89
C ILE A 148 -5.57 6.19 -4.00
N LEU A 149 -6.73 6.83 -4.17
CA LEU A 149 -7.62 6.57 -5.29
C LEU A 149 -7.11 7.32 -6.51
N ILE A 150 -7.02 6.62 -7.63
CA ILE A 150 -6.73 7.22 -8.92
C ILE A 150 -8.06 7.64 -9.54
N GLU A 151 -8.29 8.95 -9.65
CA GLU A 151 -9.44 9.50 -10.38
C GLU A 151 -9.10 9.58 -11.86
N ASP A 152 -10.02 9.14 -12.74
CA ASP A 152 -9.85 9.29 -14.18
C ASP A 152 -9.75 10.79 -14.52
N ILE A 153 -8.65 11.19 -15.16
CA ILE A 153 -8.54 12.54 -15.71
C ILE A 153 -9.52 12.61 -16.88
N ILE A 154 -10.61 13.35 -16.68
CA ILE A 154 -11.52 13.69 -17.78
C ILE A 154 -10.68 14.54 -18.73
N SER A 155 -10.27 13.99 -19.87
CA SER A 155 -9.70 14.76 -20.96
C SER A 155 -10.80 15.66 -21.50
N PHE A 156 -10.73 16.94 -21.20
CA PHE A 156 -11.51 17.95 -21.93
C PHE A 156 -10.93 18.02 -23.34
N ASN A 157 -11.67 17.46 -24.32
CA ASN A 157 -11.50 17.73 -25.74
C ASN A 157 -12.08 19.10 -26.08
#